data_307b59b6fc2d9ae60a34a4328b23c918
#
_entry.id   307b59b6fc2d9ae60a34a4328b23c918
#
_cell.length_a   1.000
_cell.length_b   1.000
_cell.length_c   1.000
_cell.angle_alpha   90.00
_cell.angle_beta   90.00
_cell.angle_gamma   90.00
#
_symmetry.space_group_name_H-M   'P 1'
#
loop_
_entity.id
_entity.type
_entity.pdbx_description
1 polymer ?
#
loop_
_entity_poly.entity_id
_entity_poly.type
_entity_poly.pdbx_seq_one_letter_code
_entity_poly.pdbx_strand_id
1 'polypeptide(L)'
;IMITKSEEEYIMEEAIGSKIADYLIKPVNPNQILLSLKKNLDHSRLISQKTTLDYQKEFRKITMEMAMVNSYEDWIELYKKLIFWELELENIDDQGMVEILESQKTEANSQFGKFIERNYEDWFAPKADKPVQSHTLFKELVLPELKKKDKPILFVVIDNLRYDQWKAFESVEGNYYKLEKEVPY
;
A
#
# COMPACT_ATOMS: atom_id res chain seq x y z
N ILE A 1 10.94 -20.68 -11.75
CA ILE A 1 11.03 -21.23 -13.11
C ILE A 1 10.35 -22.59 -13.10
N MET A 2 9.42 -22.81 -14.01
CA MET A 2 8.75 -24.09 -14.23
C MET A 2 9.41 -24.85 -15.39
N ILE A 3 9.58 -26.16 -15.27
CA ILE A 3 10.13 -27.01 -16.34
C ILE A 3 9.09 -28.11 -16.66
N THR A 4 8.53 -28.09 -17.87
CA THR A 4 7.44 -28.99 -18.30
C THR A 4 7.76 -29.75 -19.58
N LYS A 5 6.99 -30.81 -19.86
CA LYS A 5 6.99 -31.50 -21.15
C LYS A 5 5.86 -31.01 -22.10
N SER A 6 4.90 -30.28 -21.55
CA SER A 6 3.72 -29.85 -22.32
C SER A 6 4.00 -28.53 -23.04
N GLU A 7 3.57 -28.46 -24.30
CA GLU A 7 3.56 -27.27 -25.16
C GLU A 7 2.15 -26.67 -25.22
N GLU A 8 1.21 -27.13 -24.37
CA GLU A 8 -0.17 -26.68 -24.43
C GLU A 8 -0.29 -25.23 -23.93
N GLU A 9 -0.88 -24.40 -24.76
CA GLU A 9 -0.98 -22.94 -24.60
C GLU A 9 -1.69 -22.54 -23.28
N TYR A 10 -2.71 -23.30 -22.87
CA TYR A 10 -3.44 -23.06 -21.61
C TYR A 10 -2.58 -23.27 -20.36
N ILE A 11 -1.63 -24.21 -20.38
CA ILE A 11 -0.68 -24.43 -19.28
C ILE A 11 0.31 -23.29 -19.18
N MET A 12 0.66 -22.66 -20.32
CA MET A 12 1.51 -21.48 -20.37
C MET A 12 0.78 -20.27 -19.79
N GLU A 13 -0.48 -20.04 -20.15
CA GLU A 13 -1.30 -18.94 -19.63
C GLU A 13 -1.55 -19.08 -18.12
N GLU A 14 -1.87 -20.29 -17.65
CA GLU A 14 -2.04 -20.58 -16.24
C GLU A 14 -0.73 -20.41 -15.45
N ALA A 15 0.41 -20.81 -16.03
CA ALA A 15 1.72 -20.64 -15.41
C ALA A 15 2.10 -19.16 -15.30
N ILE A 16 1.85 -18.36 -16.34
CA ILE A 16 2.09 -16.90 -16.34
C ILE A 16 1.15 -16.21 -15.32
N GLY A 17 -0.10 -16.65 -15.19
CA GLY A 17 -1.07 -16.16 -14.21
C GLY A 17 -0.74 -16.57 -12.75
N SER A 18 0.08 -17.61 -12.54
CA SER A 18 0.35 -18.21 -11.21
C SER A 18 1.67 -17.80 -10.55
N LYS A 19 2.19 -16.59 -10.79
CA LYS A 19 3.48 -16.09 -10.25
C LYS A 19 4.72 -16.90 -10.68
N ILE A 20 4.69 -17.59 -11.82
CA ILE A 20 5.84 -18.28 -12.37
C ILE A 20 6.65 -17.28 -13.20
N ALA A 21 7.88 -17.01 -12.77
CA ALA A 21 8.74 -16.01 -13.39
C ALA A 21 9.28 -16.38 -14.77
N ASP A 22 9.35 -17.67 -15.09
CA ASP A 22 9.76 -18.18 -16.42
C ASP A 22 9.42 -19.66 -16.56
N TYR A 23 9.33 -20.14 -17.81
CA TYR A 23 8.99 -21.52 -18.08
C TYR A 23 9.86 -22.11 -19.21
N LEU A 24 10.25 -23.37 -19.06
CA LEU A 24 11.12 -24.08 -20.01
C LEU A 24 10.51 -25.42 -20.40
N ILE A 25 10.55 -25.75 -21.71
CA ILE A 25 10.03 -27.00 -22.25
C ILE A 25 11.16 -28.04 -22.32
N LYS A 26 10.90 -29.26 -21.88
CA LYS A 26 11.85 -30.37 -22.02
C LYS A 26 11.93 -30.84 -23.49
N PRO A 27 13.12 -31.13 -24.03
CA PRO A 27 14.42 -31.26 -23.33
C PRO A 27 15.07 -29.88 -23.07
N VAL A 28 15.51 -29.62 -21.82
CA VAL A 28 16.09 -28.36 -21.42
C VAL A 28 17.61 -28.41 -21.51
N ASN A 29 18.19 -27.48 -22.23
CA ASN A 29 19.63 -27.28 -22.25
C ASN A 29 20.08 -26.52 -21.00
N PRO A 30 21.19 -26.89 -20.32
CA PRO A 30 21.75 -26.16 -19.21
C PRO A 30 21.90 -24.64 -19.43
N ASN A 31 22.27 -24.23 -20.65
CA ASN A 31 22.38 -22.81 -21.00
C ASN A 31 21.02 -22.06 -20.98
N GLN A 32 19.91 -22.73 -21.30
CA GLN A 32 18.58 -22.13 -21.20
C GLN A 32 18.20 -21.87 -19.74
N ILE A 33 18.54 -22.80 -18.84
CA ILE A 33 18.33 -22.62 -17.39
C ILE A 33 19.16 -21.43 -16.89
N LEU A 34 20.45 -21.37 -17.26
CA LEU A 34 21.33 -20.27 -16.86
C LEU A 34 20.85 -18.92 -17.37
N LEU A 35 20.37 -18.85 -18.62
CA LEU A 35 19.82 -17.63 -19.22
C LEU A 35 18.54 -17.18 -18.52
N SER A 36 17.63 -18.12 -18.24
CA SER A 36 16.40 -17.84 -17.51
C SER A 36 16.68 -17.34 -16.09
N LEU A 37 17.58 -18.01 -15.37
CA LEU A 37 18.02 -17.57 -14.03
C LEU A 37 18.64 -16.18 -14.08
N LYS A 38 19.58 -15.94 -14.98
CA LYS A 38 20.26 -14.65 -15.12
C LYS A 38 19.26 -13.52 -15.43
N LYS A 39 18.35 -13.74 -16.39
CA LYS A 39 17.31 -12.77 -16.75
C LYS A 39 16.44 -12.39 -15.53
N ASN A 40 16.00 -13.38 -14.76
CA ASN A 40 15.14 -13.13 -13.60
C ASN A 40 15.90 -12.45 -12.46
N LEU A 41 17.15 -12.82 -12.19
CA LEU A 41 17.99 -12.19 -11.18
C LEU A 41 18.36 -10.74 -11.56
N ASP A 42 18.74 -10.50 -12.81
CA ASP A 42 19.06 -9.15 -13.30
C ASP A 42 17.82 -8.25 -13.26
N HIS A 43 16.65 -8.77 -13.62
CA HIS A 43 15.39 -8.03 -13.55
C HIS A 43 15.03 -7.64 -12.12
N SER A 44 15.11 -8.57 -11.17
CA SER A 44 14.87 -8.30 -9.74
C SER A 44 15.84 -7.24 -9.21
N ARG A 45 17.13 -7.34 -9.55
CA ARG A 45 18.14 -6.37 -9.15
C ARG A 45 17.87 -4.97 -9.72
N LEU A 46 17.44 -4.86 -10.97
CA LEU A 46 17.11 -3.57 -11.60
C LEU A 46 15.89 -2.93 -10.97
N ILE A 47 14.86 -3.72 -10.63
CA ILE A 47 13.69 -3.23 -9.90
C ILE A 47 14.12 -2.71 -8.54
N SER A 48 14.87 -3.48 -7.76
CA SER A 48 15.36 -3.08 -6.44
C SER A 48 16.15 -1.77 -6.50
N GLN A 49 17.11 -1.65 -7.43
CA GLN A 49 17.88 -0.41 -7.62
C GLN A 49 17.01 0.78 -7.98
N LYS A 50 16.01 0.60 -8.84
CA LYS A 50 15.07 1.65 -9.21
C LYS A 50 14.25 2.09 -8.01
N THR A 51 13.66 1.17 -7.27
CA THR A 51 12.85 1.48 -6.07
C THR A 51 13.67 2.24 -5.02
N THR A 52 14.91 1.79 -4.75
CA THR A 52 15.84 2.51 -3.86
C THR A 52 16.08 3.96 -4.31
N LEU A 53 16.39 4.16 -5.60
CA LEU A 53 16.62 5.51 -6.16
C LEU A 53 15.38 6.39 -6.09
N ASP A 54 14.21 5.83 -6.36
CA ASP A 54 12.95 6.56 -6.34
C ASP A 54 12.58 6.93 -4.90
N TYR A 55 12.79 6.03 -3.93
CA TYR A 55 12.61 6.37 -2.52
C TYR A 55 13.59 7.44 -2.03
N GLN A 56 14.86 7.40 -2.43
CA GLN A 56 15.83 8.45 -2.06
C GLN A 56 15.41 9.84 -2.53
N LYS A 57 14.78 9.95 -3.69
CA LYS A 57 14.20 11.22 -4.17
C LYS A 57 12.98 11.63 -3.34
N GLU A 58 12.11 10.67 -3.07
CA GLU A 58 10.87 10.91 -2.36
C GLU A 58 11.10 11.19 -0.86
N PHE A 59 12.13 10.60 -0.26
CA PHE A 59 12.52 10.86 1.13
C PHE A 59 12.64 12.35 1.45
N ARG A 60 13.28 13.13 0.55
CA ARG A 60 13.42 14.57 0.73
C ARG A 60 12.07 15.29 0.67
N LYS A 61 11.19 14.88 -0.23
CA LYS A 61 9.86 15.48 -0.35
C LYS A 61 9.01 15.16 0.88
N ILE A 62 8.99 13.92 1.32
CA ILE A 62 8.27 13.50 2.54
C ILE A 62 8.76 14.33 3.74
N THR A 63 10.08 14.51 3.88
CA THR A 63 10.65 15.30 4.97
C THR A 63 10.23 16.78 4.89
N MET A 64 10.20 17.37 3.68
CA MET A 64 9.72 18.74 3.49
C MET A 64 8.21 18.86 3.74
N GLU A 65 7.41 17.93 3.24
CA GLU A 65 5.97 17.89 3.48
C GLU A 65 5.66 17.76 4.97
N MET A 66 6.38 16.89 5.69
CA MET A 66 6.24 16.74 7.15
C MET A 66 6.45 18.04 7.91
N ALA A 67 7.39 18.89 7.45
CA ALA A 67 7.63 20.19 8.05
C ALA A 67 6.54 21.24 7.73
N MET A 68 5.70 20.99 6.72
CA MET A 68 4.66 21.90 6.24
C MET A 68 3.25 21.47 6.62
N VAL A 69 3.08 20.30 7.21
CA VAL A 69 1.78 19.75 7.60
C VAL A 69 1.07 20.69 8.58
N ASN A 70 -0.16 21.07 8.24
CA ASN A 70 -0.96 22.00 9.05
C ASN A 70 -2.36 21.45 9.36
N SER A 71 -2.86 20.45 8.62
CA SER A 71 -4.19 19.89 8.75
C SER A 71 -4.16 18.37 8.99
N TYR A 72 -5.26 17.80 9.40
CA TYR A 72 -5.37 16.34 9.54
C TYR A 72 -5.37 15.64 8.16
N GLU A 73 -5.88 16.29 7.12
CA GLU A 73 -5.83 15.78 5.75
C GLU A 73 -4.38 15.66 5.25
N ASP A 74 -3.54 16.65 5.54
CA ASP A 74 -2.11 16.59 5.19
C ASP A 74 -1.44 15.40 5.88
N TRP A 75 -1.78 15.12 7.15
CA TRP A 75 -1.29 13.95 7.89
C TRP A 75 -1.75 12.64 7.27
N ILE A 76 -3.00 12.56 6.82
CA ILE A 76 -3.52 11.39 6.12
C ILE A 76 -2.73 11.12 4.84
N GLU A 77 -2.50 12.15 4.01
CA GLU A 77 -1.75 11.98 2.76
C GLU A 77 -0.28 11.63 3.00
N LEU A 78 0.34 12.23 4.02
CA LEU A 78 1.70 11.89 4.43
C LEU A 78 1.79 10.41 4.89
N TYR A 79 0.85 9.97 5.72
CA TYR A 79 0.78 8.60 6.20
C TYR A 79 0.63 7.60 5.04
N LYS A 80 -0.26 7.87 4.07
CA LYS A 80 -0.41 7.05 2.88
C LYS A 80 0.91 6.89 2.10
N LYS A 81 1.69 7.96 1.97
CA LYS A 81 2.99 7.92 1.30
C LYS A 81 4.00 7.05 2.07
N LEU A 82 4.03 7.16 3.39
CA LEU A 82 4.90 6.35 4.22
C LEU A 82 4.55 4.85 4.11
N ILE A 83 3.26 4.51 4.15
CA ILE A 83 2.79 3.13 3.96
C ILE A 83 3.07 2.62 2.55
N PHE A 84 2.88 3.45 1.52
CA PHE A 84 3.24 3.07 0.16
C PHE A 84 4.72 2.65 0.06
N TRP A 85 5.63 3.46 0.61
CA TRP A 85 7.05 3.14 0.58
C TRP A 85 7.42 1.95 1.46
N GLU A 86 6.72 1.73 2.57
CA GLU A 86 6.88 0.53 3.40
C GLU A 86 6.62 -0.73 2.58
N LEU A 87 5.49 -0.78 1.87
CA LEU A 87 5.12 -1.91 1.03
C LEU A 87 6.06 -2.09 -0.18
N GLU A 88 6.53 -1.00 -0.79
CA GLU A 88 7.47 -1.06 -1.91
C GLU A 88 8.85 -1.56 -1.47
N LEU A 89 9.35 -1.11 -0.31
CA LEU A 89 10.65 -1.49 0.23
C LEU A 89 10.65 -2.88 0.87
N GLU A 90 9.51 -3.38 1.32
CA GLU A 90 9.39 -4.74 1.86
C GLU A 90 9.76 -5.83 0.83
N ASN A 91 9.59 -5.52 -0.45
CA ASN A 91 9.87 -6.45 -1.56
C ASN A 91 11.31 -6.36 -2.09
N ILE A 92 12.15 -5.51 -1.50
CA ILE A 92 13.55 -5.36 -1.91
C ILE A 92 14.50 -5.75 -0.76
N ASP A 93 15.65 -6.30 -1.12
CA ASP A 93 16.70 -6.70 -0.18
C ASP A 93 17.67 -5.53 0.08
N ASP A 94 17.13 -4.43 0.64
CA ASP A 94 17.91 -3.23 1.01
C ASP A 94 17.57 -2.80 2.44
N GLN A 95 18.23 -3.45 3.40
CA GLN A 95 18.06 -3.22 4.83
C GLN A 95 18.30 -1.75 5.21
N GLY A 96 19.26 -1.09 4.55
CA GLY A 96 19.57 0.31 4.82
C GLY A 96 18.42 1.26 4.50
N MET A 97 17.69 1.01 3.40
CA MET A 97 16.52 1.82 3.05
C MET A 97 15.35 1.57 4.00
N VAL A 98 15.16 0.34 4.44
CA VAL A 98 14.14 -0.01 5.46
C VAL A 98 14.41 0.75 6.76
N GLU A 99 15.65 0.77 7.25
CA GLU A 99 16.02 1.50 8.49
C GLU A 99 15.82 3.01 8.35
N ILE A 100 16.13 3.58 7.18
CA ILE A 100 15.88 4.99 6.89
C ILE A 100 14.38 5.31 6.92
N LEU A 101 13.54 4.47 6.30
CA LEU A 101 12.08 4.63 6.33
C LEU A 101 11.53 4.53 7.75
N GLU A 102 11.98 3.57 8.55
CA GLU A 102 11.57 3.41 9.95
C GLU A 102 11.93 4.64 10.79
N SER A 103 13.10 5.22 10.57
CA SER A 103 13.49 6.49 11.20
C SER A 103 12.54 7.63 10.80
N GLN A 104 12.18 7.72 9.52
CA GLN A 104 11.25 8.73 9.00
C GLN A 104 9.83 8.53 9.55
N LYS A 105 9.35 7.30 9.66
CA LYS A 105 8.07 6.96 10.30
C LYS A 105 8.05 7.35 11.79
N THR A 106 9.15 7.10 12.50
CA THR A 106 9.30 7.47 13.91
C THR A 106 9.21 8.98 14.10
N GLU A 107 9.89 9.75 13.25
CA GLU A 107 9.82 11.21 13.28
C GLU A 107 8.40 11.71 12.95
N ALA A 108 7.77 11.16 11.90
CA ALA A 108 6.39 11.49 11.53
C ALA A 108 5.42 11.21 12.70
N ASN A 109 5.54 10.07 13.37
CA ASN A 109 4.72 9.72 14.52
C ASN A 109 4.91 10.70 15.68
N SER A 110 6.15 11.10 15.94
CA SER A 110 6.45 12.12 16.99
C SER A 110 5.81 13.48 16.67
N GLN A 111 5.89 13.92 15.41
CA GLN A 111 5.29 15.20 15.00
C GLN A 111 3.75 15.12 14.97
N PHE A 112 3.19 14.00 14.52
CA PHE A 112 1.75 13.75 14.58
C PHE A 112 1.22 13.79 16.02
N GLY A 113 1.93 13.18 16.98
CA GLY A 113 1.58 13.26 18.40
C GLY A 113 1.45 14.70 18.88
N LYS A 114 2.40 15.57 18.52
CA LYS A 114 2.35 17.00 18.86
C LYS A 114 1.21 17.75 18.15
N PHE A 115 0.88 17.34 16.93
CA PHE A 115 -0.27 17.88 16.20
C PHE A 115 -1.58 17.51 16.90
N ILE A 116 -1.74 16.25 17.31
CA ILE A 116 -2.90 15.80 18.08
C ILE A 116 -3.03 16.56 19.40
N GLU A 117 -1.96 16.66 20.19
CA GLU A 117 -1.99 17.43 21.47
C GLU A 117 -2.51 18.85 21.31
N ARG A 118 -2.18 19.52 20.19
CA ARG A 118 -2.59 20.91 19.95
C ARG A 118 -4.01 21.07 19.45
N ASN A 119 -4.56 20.07 18.75
CA ASN A 119 -5.82 20.23 18.01
C ASN A 119 -6.96 19.39 18.61
N TYR A 120 -6.67 18.37 19.39
CA TYR A 120 -7.66 17.38 19.81
C TYR A 120 -8.83 17.99 20.61
N GLU A 121 -8.55 18.90 21.54
CA GLU A 121 -9.60 19.54 22.35
C GLU A 121 -10.51 20.43 21.49
N ASP A 122 -9.93 21.14 20.51
CA ASP A 122 -10.68 22.03 19.62
C ASP A 122 -11.66 21.26 18.74
N TRP A 123 -11.38 20.00 18.39
CA TRP A 123 -12.26 19.16 17.59
C TRP A 123 -13.60 18.83 18.25
N PHE A 124 -13.74 19.05 19.55
CA PHE A 124 -15.03 18.93 20.25
C PHE A 124 -15.91 20.18 20.17
N ALA A 125 -15.36 21.27 19.65
CA ALA A 125 -16.16 22.47 19.44
C ALA A 125 -17.25 22.26 18.35
N PRO A 126 -18.45 22.87 18.51
CA PRO A 126 -19.61 22.58 17.65
C PRO A 126 -19.42 22.86 16.16
N LYS A 127 -18.49 23.72 15.78
CA LYS A 127 -18.21 24.16 14.40
C LYS A 127 -16.74 23.95 14.01
N ALA A 128 -16.02 23.12 14.72
CA ALA A 128 -14.63 22.85 14.40
C ALA A 128 -14.50 22.13 13.05
N ASP A 129 -13.48 22.52 12.30
CA ASP A 129 -12.95 21.70 11.21
C ASP A 129 -12.20 20.53 11.84
N LYS A 130 -12.71 19.31 11.64
CA LYS A 130 -12.25 18.12 12.36
C LYS A 130 -12.36 16.86 11.51
N PRO A 131 -11.50 15.89 11.76
CA PRO A 131 -11.64 14.57 11.13
C PRO A 131 -12.93 13.89 11.57
N VAL A 132 -13.44 12.99 10.76
CA VAL A 132 -14.50 12.08 11.18
C VAL A 132 -13.97 11.23 12.32
N GLN A 133 -14.68 11.20 13.42
CA GLN A 133 -14.28 10.46 14.63
C GLN A 133 -15.16 9.21 14.78
N SER A 134 -14.68 8.21 15.51
CA SER A 134 -15.39 6.94 15.70
C SER A 134 -16.84 7.11 16.17
N HIS A 135 -17.11 8.06 17.05
CA HIS A 135 -18.46 8.33 17.57
C HIS A 135 -19.35 9.12 16.58
N THR A 136 -18.78 9.79 15.56
CA THR A 136 -19.54 10.53 14.54
C THR A 136 -19.63 9.79 13.21
N LEU A 137 -18.78 8.81 12.98
CA LEU A 137 -18.61 8.07 11.73
C LEU A 137 -19.95 7.55 11.15
N PHE A 138 -20.75 6.90 11.98
CA PHE A 138 -22.02 6.34 11.53
C PHE A 138 -22.96 7.44 11.04
N LYS A 139 -23.07 8.54 11.79
CA LYS A 139 -23.93 9.69 11.47
C LYS A 139 -23.46 10.41 10.20
N GLU A 140 -22.17 10.57 10.04
CA GLU A 140 -21.60 11.39 8.99
C GLU A 140 -21.45 10.63 7.66
N LEU A 141 -21.16 9.34 7.72
CA LEU A 141 -20.86 8.54 6.52
C LEU A 141 -21.93 7.52 6.18
N VAL A 142 -22.45 6.78 7.16
CA VAL A 142 -23.37 5.68 6.90
C VAL A 142 -24.81 6.16 6.70
N LEU A 143 -25.29 7.05 7.56
CA LEU A 143 -26.66 7.58 7.47
C LEU A 143 -26.97 8.30 6.14
N PRO A 144 -26.09 9.11 5.54
CA PRO A 144 -26.34 9.72 4.25
C PRO A 144 -26.50 8.68 3.13
N GLU A 145 -25.71 7.61 3.17
CA GLU A 145 -25.81 6.53 2.18
C GLU A 145 -27.09 5.72 2.33
N LEU A 146 -27.51 5.44 3.55
CA LEU A 146 -28.79 4.78 3.84
C LEU A 146 -29.99 5.55 3.29
N LYS A 147 -29.94 6.89 3.31
CA LYS A 147 -31.00 7.76 2.79
C LYS A 147 -31.03 7.84 1.26
N LYS A 148 -29.94 7.53 0.57
CA LYS A 148 -29.82 7.65 -0.88
C LYS A 148 -30.26 6.40 -1.65
N LYS A 149 -30.28 5.23 -1.04
CA LYS A 149 -30.42 3.94 -1.72
C LYS A 149 -31.59 3.15 -1.15
N ASP A 150 -32.52 2.71 -2.02
CA ASP A 150 -33.56 1.72 -1.68
C ASP A 150 -32.99 0.27 -1.60
N LYS A 151 -31.70 0.14 -1.36
CA LYS A 151 -31.01 -1.16 -1.30
C LYS A 151 -30.43 -1.37 0.09
N PRO A 152 -30.40 -2.61 0.58
CA PRO A 152 -29.75 -2.93 1.85
C PRO A 152 -28.27 -2.59 1.80
N ILE A 153 -27.75 -2.05 2.89
CA ILE A 153 -26.32 -1.75 3.08
C ILE A 153 -25.76 -2.74 4.08
N LEU A 154 -24.65 -3.37 3.74
CA LEU A 154 -23.85 -4.15 4.67
C LEU A 154 -22.77 -3.22 5.24
N PHE A 155 -22.84 -2.95 6.54
CA PHE A 155 -21.83 -2.21 7.26
C PHE A 155 -20.90 -3.18 7.98
N VAL A 156 -19.65 -3.25 7.56
CA VAL A 156 -18.64 -4.15 8.14
C VAL A 156 -17.66 -3.33 8.95
N VAL A 157 -17.49 -3.70 10.22
CA VAL A 157 -16.47 -3.11 11.11
C VAL A 157 -15.39 -4.15 11.37
N ILE A 158 -14.17 -3.81 11.05
CA ILE A 158 -13.00 -4.68 11.30
C ILE A 158 -12.13 -3.98 12.34
N ASP A 159 -12.07 -4.55 13.53
CA ASP A 159 -11.26 -4.01 14.61
C ASP A 159 -9.77 -4.22 14.36
N ASN A 160 -8.95 -3.23 14.71
CA ASN A 160 -7.50 -3.23 14.56
C ASN A 160 -6.98 -3.41 13.12
N LEU A 161 -7.80 -3.21 12.10
CA LEU A 161 -7.33 -3.22 10.71
C LEU A 161 -6.50 -1.96 10.44
N ARG A 162 -5.21 -2.15 10.13
CA ARG A 162 -4.31 -1.05 9.74
C ARG A 162 -4.40 -0.78 8.24
N TYR A 163 -3.99 0.40 7.83
CA TYR A 163 -4.03 0.83 6.44
C TYR A 163 -3.09 0.01 5.52
N ASP A 164 -1.92 -0.41 5.99
CA ASP A 164 -1.02 -1.32 5.28
C ASP A 164 -1.67 -2.68 4.99
N GLN A 165 -2.37 -3.23 5.98
CA GLN A 165 -3.13 -4.47 5.83
C GLN A 165 -4.29 -4.31 4.85
N TRP A 166 -5.00 -3.17 4.91
CA TRP A 166 -6.03 -2.83 3.93
C TRP A 166 -5.46 -2.78 2.51
N LYS A 167 -4.33 -2.11 2.30
CA LYS A 167 -3.69 -2.02 0.98
C LYS A 167 -3.24 -3.37 0.44
N ALA A 168 -2.73 -4.26 1.27
CA ALA A 168 -2.43 -5.63 0.87
C ALA A 168 -3.70 -6.41 0.47
N PHE A 169 -4.80 -6.20 1.18
CA PHE A 169 -6.08 -6.87 0.94
C PHE A 169 -6.83 -6.31 -0.28
N GLU A 170 -6.72 -5.01 -0.56
CA GLU A 170 -7.39 -4.31 -1.66
C GLU A 170 -7.13 -4.98 -3.03
N SER A 171 -5.93 -5.52 -3.24
CA SER A 171 -5.57 -6.22 -4.47
C SER A 171 -6.39 -7.51 -4.71
N VAL A 172 -6.89 -8.13 -3.64
CA VAL A 172 -7.73 -9.33 -3.69
C VAL A 172 -9.20 -8.95 -3.83
N GLU A 173 -9.66 -7.95 -3.07
CA GLU A 173 -11.06 -7.49 -3.10
C GLU A 173 -11.46 -6.86 -4.43
N GLY A 174 -10.55 -6.14 -5.09
CA GLY A 174 -10.80 -5.49 -6.37
C GLY A 174 -11.30 -6.44 -7.48
N ASN A 175 -11.11 -7.75 -7.31
CA ASN A 175 -11.66 -8.77 -8.21
C ASN A 175 -13.16 -9.06 -7.97
N TYR A 176 -13.70 -8.70 -6.80
CA TYR A 176 -15.07 -9.02 -6.38
C TYR A 176 -15.94 -7.79 -6.19
N TYR A 177 -15.33 -6.67 -5.78
CA TYR A 177 -16.02 -5.43 -5.44
C TYR A 177 -15.39 -4.24 -6.14
N LYS A 178 -16.22 -3.25 -6.47
CA LYS A 178 -15.74 -1.96 -6.98
C LYS A 178 -15.61 -0.99 -5.81
N LEU A 179 -14.40 -0.57 -5.51
CA LEU A 179 -14.16 0.51 -4.56
C LEU A 179 -14.60 1.84 -5.17
N GLU A 180 -15.62 2.50 -4.59
CA GLU A 180 -16.11 3.80 -5.06
C GLU A 180 -15.30 4.96 -4.48
N LYS A 181 -14.90 4.87 -3.22
CA LYS A 181 -14.14 5.91 -2.53
C LYS A 181 -13.37 5.31 -1.36
N GLU A 182 -12.08 5.56 -1.33
CA GLU A 182 -11.24 5.30 -0.17
C GLU A 182 -11.16 6.60 0.66
N VAL A 183 -11.65 6.54 1.90
CA VAL A 183 -11.51 7.63 2.86
C VAL A 183 -10.83 7.05 4.09
N PRO A 184 -9.51 7.22 4.25
CA PRO A 184 -8.83 6.83 5.47
C PRO A 184 -9.26 7.77 6.61
N TYR A 185 -9.48 7.19 7.75
CA TYR A 185 -9.86 7.86 9.00
C TYR A 185 -8.79 7.68 10.05
#